data_a39217327d6b62438d87385b52fb497f
#
_entry.id   a39217327d6b62438d87385b52fb497f
#
_cell.length_a   1.000
_cell.length_b   1.000
_cell.length_c   1.000
_cell.angle_alpha   90.00
_cell.angle_beta   90.00
_cell.angle_gamma   90.00
#
_symmetry.space_group_name_H-M   'P 1'
#
loop_
_entity.id
_entity.type
_entity.pdbx_description
1 polymer ?
#
loop_
_entity_poly.entity_id
_entity_poly.type
_entity_poly.pdbx_seq_one_letter_code
_entity_poly.pdbx_strand_id
1 'polypeptide(L)'
;MFYSRILHNLQNHKYVDLMFKRRFDKALSEGLGSQLLWLLVAALLAFLLLWGLSCLIFPGWQFGWQDLIALYIDPGCFSGRGEHDWFRLSVALIGVLLFSTLLISVFNNLFDNIVEMVRTGHRRYALKNHILFLGAGKELIPVLKKHYASGDSRDIAIMTSGDIETLRSQLELKLEDNSFVKRLYLYQGDRDVRADLESACAGKASLIYIFGESGEQAHDSRSLACYDILKLVCKEDGVKANCYVSLESDASMDVILKLKESASTPNLKTDFVCSEDNTVEQLLVHQDFLPVIKRDDKAYAHIVILGTGALSDRLCALASQLCHYPDYADGRQRRTLITVAGEGMRSWRDAFVASKRACFELSRYSYIGPDGQKEIHEPDPLYGDFLDVEWQFIDAAPGNPLLEKQMQIWNEESKAGGQELRIIICSDVQNDAERILLCLPPYMLDCLKAIYVSQNPALLKTAIASGQFGPILLFGPGTDTYDPLFEARAKAGMQVNSIYENHFSDNPRPPLEAWYSLREAHKFSSIYSSFAMPLRRSCFGDDCSERDLFECEHRRWMSTMLMSGYRALTPGEIARVRAEGRVKEEKDRFRHVDIVPYDDLPEEEKDKDRVLVEQLY
;
A
#
# COMPACT_ATOMS: atom_id res chain seq x y z
N MET A 1 26.50 20.52 72.91
CA MET A 1 26.43 19.11 72.49
C MET A 1 24.99 18.56 72.37
N PHE A 2 24.03 18.99 73.12
CA PHE A 2 22.63 18.52 73.11
C PHE A 2 21.87 19.01 71.85
N TYR A 3 22.06 20.23 71.41
CA TYR A 3 21.38 20.83 70.24
C TYR A 3 21.81 20.20 68.87
N SER A 4 23.06 19.77 68.75
CA SER A 4 23.60 19.12 67.56
C SER A 4 23.03 17.71 67.37
N ARG A 5 22.75 16.96 68.43
CA ARG A 5 22.13 15.63 68.35
C ARG A 5 20.66 15.69 68.00
N ILE A 6 19.93 16.72 68.41
CA ILE A 6 18.52 16.90 68.08
C ILE A 6 18.36 17.27 66.54
N LEU A 7 19.23 18.16 66.06
CA LEU A 7 19.25 18.53 64.64
C LEU A 7 19.65 17.35 63.71
N HIS A 8 20.59 16.54 64.18
CA HIS A 8 21.01 15.35 63.44
C HIS A 8 19.91 14.26 63.40
N ASN A 9 19.16 14.07 64.45
CA ASN A 9 18.01 13.19 64.51
C ASN A 9 16.84 13.71 63.65
N LEU A 10 16.58 15.01 63.61
CA LEU A 10 15.54 15.61 62.79
C LEU A 10 15.89 15.57 61.27
N GLN A 11 17.17 15.72 60.93
CA GLN A 11 17.62 15.54 59.54
C GLN A 11 17.56 14.08 59.10
N ASN A 12 17.92 13.13 59.96
CA ASN A 12 17.79 11.71 59.68
C ASN A 12 16.31 11.28 59.51
N HIS A 13 15.40 11.81 60.35
CA HIS A 13 13.96 11.55 60.18
C HIS A 13 13.41 12.10 58.86
N LYS A 14 13.80 13.31 58.48
CA LYS A 14 13.40 13.85 57.15
C LYS A 14 13.97 13.04 55.96
N TYR A 15 15.20 12.53 56.11
CA TYR A 15 15.82 11.73 55.04
C TYR A 15 15.18 10.34 54.92
N VAL A 16 14.82 9.72 56.01
CA VAL A 16 14.10 8.43 56.03
C VAL A 16 12.69 8.59 55.49
N ASP A 17 11.99 9.68 55.83
CA ASP A 17 10.65 9.99 55.35
C ASP A 17 10.65 10.24 53.82
N LEU A 18 11.65 10.96 53.30
CA LEU A 18 11.79 11.20 51.87
C LEU A 18 12.16 9.94 51.08
N MET A 19 13.01 9.07 51.63
CA MET A 19 13.35 7.78 51.04
C MET A 19 12.17 6.82 51.05
N PHE A 20 11.39 6.79 52.13
CA PHE A 20 10.19 5.96 52.22
C PHE A 20 9.13 6.43 51.24
N LYS A 21 8.89 7.73 51.15
CA LYS A 21 7.95 8.34 50.23
C LYS A 21 8.35 8.06 48.76
N ARG A 22 9.62 8.21 48.39
CA ARG A 22 10.11 7.88 47.05
C ARG A 22 9.99 6.40 46.68
N ARG A 23 10.27 5.49 47.64
CA ARG A 23 10.10 4.05 47.46
C ARG A 23 8.63 3.66 47.38
N PHE A 24 7.79 4.32 48.17
CA PHE A 24 6.34 4.12 48.14
C PHE A 24 5.73 4.61 46.84
N ASP A 25 6.06 5.83 46.39
CA ASP A 25 5.59 6.38 45.12
C ASP A 25 6.08 5.54 43.92
N LYS A 26 7.33 5.06 43.99
CA LYS A 26 7.87 4.15 42.96
C LYS A 26 7.17 2.79 42.98
N ALA A 27 6.94 2.21 44.14
CA ALA A 27 6.25 0.93 44.28
C ALA A 27 4.77 1.01 43.81
N LEU A 28 4.10 2.14 44.05
CA LEU A 28 2.76 2.40 43.54
C LEU A 28 2.73 2.56 42.01
N SER A 29 3.83 2.97 41.41
CA SER A 29 3.97 3.09 39.95
C SER A 29 4.44 1.80 39.24
N GLU A 30 4.97 0.82 39.98
CA GLU A 30 5.56 -0.44 39.42
C GLU A 30 4.53 -1.51 39.04
N GLY A 31 3.21 -1.25 39.16
CA GLY A 31 2.16 -2.13 38.70
C GLY A 31 1.29 -2.78 39.78
N LEU A 32 0.30 -3.54 39.33
CA LEU A 32 -0.79 -4.10 40.15
C LEU A 32 -0.31 -4.94 41.34
N GLY A 33 0.72 -5.76 41.15
CA GLY A 33 1.27 -6.61 42.20
C GLY A 33 1.85 -5.82 43.39
N SER A 34 2.51 -4.71 43.09
CA SER A 34 3.08 -3.82 44.12
C SER A 34 2.01 -3.06 44.87
N GLN A 35 0.98 -2.57 44.17
CA GLN A 35 -0.16 -1.89 44.81
C GLN A 35 -0.93 -2.82 45.74
N LEU A 36 -1.19 -4.07 45.31
CA LEU A 36 -1.82 -5.11 46.10
C LEU A 36 -1.03 -5.44 47.36
N LEU A 37 0.29 -5.58 47.23
CA LEU A 37 1.16 -5.86 48.35
C LEU A 37 1.08 -4.75 49.41
N TRP A 38 1.12 -3.49 48.97
CA TRP A 38 1.02 -2.35 49.90
C TRP A 38 -0.35 -2.24 50.57
N LEU A 39 -1.44 -2.52 49.84
CA LEU A 39 -2.79 -2.58 50.41
C LEU A 39 -2.92 -3.72 51.45
N LEU A 40 -2.33 -4.86 51.16
CA LEU A 40 -2.28 -6.00 52.08
C LEU A 40 -1.47 -5.68 53.34
N VAL A 41 -0.33 -5.02 53.17
CA VAL A 41 0.50 -4.53 54.29
C VAL A 41 -0.28 -3.50 55.13
N ALA A 42 -0.99 -2.57 54.51
CA ALA A 42 -1.83 -1.60 55.20
C ALA A 42 -2.97 -2.26 55.98
N ALA A 43 -3.64 -3.26 55.39
CA ALA A 43 -4.68 -4.04 56.07
C ALA A 43 -4.12 -4.84 57.27
N LEU A 44 -2.94 -5.42 57.12
CA LEU A 44 -2.24 -6.12 58.20
C LEU A 44 -1.86 -5.17 59.33
N LEU A 45 -1.32 -4.00 59.00
CA LEU A 45 -0.97 -2.97 59.98
C LEU A 45 -2.22 -2.44 60.73
N ALA A 46 -3.33 -2.23 60.02
CA ALA A 46 -4.60 -1.85 60.64
C ALA A 46 -5.11 -2.94 61.59
N PHE A 47 -5.02 -4.23 61.20
CA PHE A 47 -5.35 -5.34 62.08
C PHE A 47 -4.47 -5.38 63.34
N LEU A 48 -3.13 -5.24 63.19
CA LEU A 48 -2.21 -5.23 64.31
C LEU A 48 -2.47 -4.07 65.29
N LEU A 49 -2.83 -2.91 64.75
CA LEU A 49 -3.24 -1.74 65.51
C LEU A 49 -4.53 -2.03 66.32
N LEU A 50 -5.55 -2.60 65.71
CA LEU A 50 -6.80 -2.97 66.34
C LEU A 50 -6.59 -4.03 67.43
N TRP A 51 -5.75 -5.02 67.12
CA TRP A 51 -5.37 -6.04 68.12
C TRP A 51 -4.58 -5.44 69.30
N GLY A 52 -3.58 -4.61 69.01
CA GLY A 52 -2.83 -3.90 70.09
C GLY A 52 -3.73 -3.00 70.93
N LEU A 53 -4.68 -2.30 70.28
CA LEU A 53 -5.67 -1.47 70.94
C LEU A 53 -6.60 -2.32 71.88
N SER A 54 -7.02 -3.49 71.43
CA SER A 54 -7.84 -4.44 72.19
C SER A 54 -7.12 -4.90 73.45
N CYS A 55 -5.84 -5.23 73.37
CA CYS A 55 -5.01 -5.62 74.53
C CYS A 55 -4.80 -4.48 75.51
N LEU A 56 -4.77 -3.24 75.07
CA LEU A 56 -4.52 -2.05 75.90
C LEU A 56 -5.79 -1.56 76.59
N ILE A 57 -6.95 -1.61 75.91
CA ILE A 57 -8.22 -1.11 76.46
C ILE A 57 -8.90 -2.16 77.36
N PHE A 58 -8.70 -3.47 77.03
CA PHE A 58 -9.38 -4.58 77.68
C PHE A 58 -8.38 -5.62 78.27
N PRO A 59 -7.53 -5.28 79.23
CA PRO A 59 -6.45 -6.15 79.72
C PRO A 59 -6.89 -7.44 80.44
N GLY A 60 -8.15 -7.74 80.52
CA GLY A 60 -8.71 -8.99 81.06
C GLY A 60 -9.53 -9.78 80.13
N TRP A 61 -9.59 -9.35 78.83
CA TRP A 61 -10.44 -9.95 77.85
C TRP A 61 -9.80 -11.19 77.17
N GLN A 62 -10.42 -12.35 77.31
CA GLN A 62 -9.92 -13.63 76.76
C GLN A 62 -10.22 -13.80 75.28
N PHE A 63 -10.35 -12.75 74.51
CA PHE A 63 -10.61 -12.81 73.07
C PHE A 63 -9.30 -13.00 72.32
N GLY A 64 -9.14 -14.19 71.79
CA GLY A 64 -7.94 -14.58 71.01
C GLY A 64 -7.75 -13.74 69.75
N TRP A 65 -6.48 -13.52 69.36
CA TRP A 65 -6.18 -12.86 68.10
C TRP A 65 -6.86 -13.57 66.92
N GLN A 66 -7.13 -14.91 67.04
CA GLN A 66 -7.81 -15.73 66.03
C GLN A 66 -9.27 -15.32 65.85
N ASP A 67 -9.99 -15.01 66.93
CA ASP A 67 -11.38 -14.57 66.83
C ASP A 67 -11.49 -13.15 66.27
N LEU A 68 -10.48 -12.31 66.58
CA LEU A 68 -10.43 -10.93 66.07
C LEU A 68 -10.11 -10.88 64.58
N ILE A 69 -9.21 -11.77 64.09
CA ILE A 69 -8.89 -11.87 62.66
C ILE A 69 -10.05 -12.50 61.90
N ALA A 70 -10.73 -13.49 62.45
CA ALA A 70 -11.91 -14.06 61.85
C ALA A 70 -12.98 -13.00 61.61
N LEU A 71 -13.25 -12.17 62.64
CA LEU A 71 -14.20 -11.08 62.59
C LEU A 71 -13.77 -9.95 61.63
N TYR A 72 -12.45 -9.69 61.56
CA TYR A 72 -11.86 -8.71 60.66
C TYR A 72 -11.99 -9.12 59.15
N ILE A 73 -11.85 -10.41 58.88
CA ILE A 73 -11.96 -10.97 57.50
C ILE A 73 -13.42 -11.23 57.10
N ASP A 74 -14.21 -11.83 58.04
CA ASP A 74 -15.60 -12.20 57.80
C ASP A 74 -16.52 -11.59 58.85
N PRO A 75 -17.24 -10.51 58.52
CA PRO A 75 -18.20 -9.89 59.45
C PRO A 75 -19.38 -10.78 59.80
N GLY A 76 -19.63 -11.87 59.05
CA GLY A 76 -20.62 -12.90 59.38
C GLY A 76 -20.31 -13.62 60.72
N CYS A 77 -19.07 -13.57 61.20
CA CYS A 77 -18.68 -14.08 62.52
C CYS A 77 -19.15 -13.21 63.68
N PHE A 78 -19.75 -12.05 63.43
CA PHE A 78 -20.32 -11.20 64.47
C PHE A 78 -21.64 -11.74 65.03
N SER A 79 -21.65 -12.23 66.27
CA SER A 79 -22.83 -12.85 66.89
C SER A 79 -23.71 -11.89 67.74
N GLY A 80 -23.22 -10.71 68.05
CA GLY A 80 -23.96 -9.69 68.86
C GLY A 80 -24.39 -10.11 70.25
N ARG A 81 -23.71 -11.10 70.84
CA ARG A 81 -24.06 -11.65 72.18
C ARG A 81 -22.81 -11.77 73.09
N GLY A 82 -21.80 -10.92 72.91
CA GLY A 82 -20.57 -10.98 73.61
C GLY A 82 -20.24 -9.69 74.42
N GLU A 83 -19.26 -9.77 75.33
CA GLU A 83 -18.70 -8.58 75.96
C GLU A 83 -18.03 -7.70 74.90
N HIS A 84 -18.21 -6.37 75.04
CA HIS A 84 -17.61 -5.33 74.16
C HIS A 84 -18.06 -5.39 72.73
N ASP A 85 -19.32 -5.72 72.42
CA ASP A 85 -19.89 -5.85 71.08
C ASP A 85 -19.68 -4.63 70.19
N TRP A 86 -19.65 -3.41 70.77
CA TRP A 86 -19.37 -2.18 70.07
C TRP A 86 -17.96 -2.20 69.40
N PHE A 87 -16.94 -2.71 70.14
CA PHE A 87 -15.57 -2.82 69.62
C PHE A 87 -15.48 -3.93 68.56
N ARG A 88 -16.11 -5.07 68.77
CA ARG A 88 -16.19 -6.17 67.80
C ARG A 88 -16.89 -5.74 66.53
N LEU A 89 -17.99 -4.97 66.63
CA LEU A 89 -18.68 -4.39 65.51
C LEU A 89 -17.77 -3.40 64.74
N SER A 90 -17.00 -2.58 65.46
CA SER A 90 -16.05 -1.65 64.85
C SER A 90 -14.97 -2.37 64.07
N VAL A 91 -14.40 -3.47 64.63
CA VAL A 91 -13.40 -4.31 63.93
C VAL A 91 -14.00 -4.93 62.66
N ALA A 92 -15.21 -5.49 62.75
CA ALA A 92 -15.91 -6.04 61.60
C ALA A 92 -16.17 -4.99 60.52
N LEU A 93 -16.64 -3.79 60.91
CA LEU A 93 -16.91 -2.70 60.01
C LEU A 93 -15.65 -2.21 59.29
N ILE A 94 -14.55 -2.03 60.05
CA ILE A 94 -13.25 -1.65 59.47
C ILE A 94 -12.73 -2.73 58.54
N GLY A 95 -12.87 -4.00 58.92
CA GLY A 95 -12.50 -5.14 58.07
C GLY A 95 -13.26 -5.15 56.75
N VAL A 96 -14.59 -5.03 56.82
CA VAL A 96 -15.45 -4.95 55.61
C VAL A 96 -15.04 -3.79 54.71
N LEU A 97 -14.86 -2.60 55.29
CA LEU A 97 -14.49 -1.42 54.52
C LEU A 97 -13.14 -1.61 53.81
N LEU A 98 -12.13 -2.13 54.51
CA LEU A 98 -10.80 -2.37 53.96
C LEU A 98 -10.81 -3.46 52.91
N PHE A 99 -11.45 -4.62 53.14
CA PHE A 99 -11.50 -5.71 52.18
C PHE A 99 -12.36 -5.37 50.96
N SER A 100 -13.50 -4.71 51.16
CA SER A 100 -14.34 -4.27 50.04
C SER A 100 -13.63 -3.25 49.18
N THR A 101 -12.94 -2.27 49.81
CA THR A 101 -12.16 -1.26 49.11
C THR A 101 -11.00 -1.91 48.33
N LEU A 102 -10.32 -2.88 48.96
CA LEU A 102 -9.22 -3.62 48.33
C LEU A 102 -9.74 -4.41 47.11
N LEU A 103 -10.85 -5.11 47.23
CA LEU A 103 -11.45 -5.91 46.18
C LEU A 103 -11.93 -5.04 45.02
N ILE A 104 -12.61 -3.93 45.32
CA ILE A 104 -13.06 -2.96 44.30
C ILE A 104 -11.85 -2.31 43.62
N SER A 105 -10.82 -1.93 44.36
CA SER A 105 -9.60 -1.35 43.79
C SER A 105 -8.88 -2.32 42.85
N VAL A 106 -8.79 -3.59 43.22
CA VAL A 106 -8.21 -4.65 42.37
C VAL A 106 -8.98 -4.82 41.09
N PHE A 107 -10.32 -4.94 41.20
CA PHE A 107 -11.18 -5.07 40.03
C PHE A 107 -11.07 -3.86 39.11
N ASN A 108 -11.18 -2.65 39.64
CA ASN A 108 -11.08 -1.42 38.85
C ASN A 108 -9.71 -1.33 38.14
N ASN A 109 -8.61 -1.54 38.88
CA ASN A 109 -7.27 -1.50 38.27
C ASN A 109 -7.06 -2.57 37.19
N LEU A 110 -7.59 -3.80 37.40
CA LEU A 110 -7.53 -4.85 36.36
C LEU A 110 -8.35 -4.46 35.13
N PHE A 111 -9.54 -3.92 35.36
CA PHE A 111 -10.43 -3.50 34.28
C PHE A 111 -9.85 -2.33 33.51
N ASP A 112 -9.37 -1.31 34.24
CA ASP A 112 -8.77 -0.11 33.65
C ASP A 112 -7.53 -0.45 32.84
N ASN A 113 -6.65 -1.32 33.34
CA ASN A 113 -5.49 -1.79 32.59
C ASN A 113 -5.86 -2.55 31.31
N ILE A 114 -6.88 -3.42 31.37
CA ILE A 114 -7.34 -4.14 30.18
C ILE A 114 -7.93 -3.16 29.16
N VAL A 115 -8.79 -2.24 29.62
CA VAL A 115 -9.41 -1.23 28.77
C VAL A 115 -8.33 -0.34 28.13
N GLU A 116 -7.37 0.11 28.94
CA GLU A 116 -6.26 0.95 28.44
C GLU A 116 -5.38 0.20 27.43
N MET A 117 -5.02 -1.06 27.69
CA MET A 117 -4.27 -1.87 26.72
C MET A 117 -5.05 -2.07 25.40
N VAL A 118 -6.36 -2.21 25.45
CA VAL A 118 -7.20 -2.29 24.24
C VAL A 118 -7.28 -0.93 23.55
N ARG A 119 -7.45 0.14 24.32
CA ARG A 119 -7.56 1.52 23.82
C ARG A 119 -6.28 1.96 23.12
N THR A 120 -5.13 1.66 23.71
CA THR A 120 -3.80 2.01 23.19
C THR A 120 -3.24 1.00 22.19
N GLY A 121 -3.93 -0.12 21.90
CA GLY A 121 -3.47 -1.13 20.96
C GLY A 121 -2.32 -2.03 21.46
N HIS A 122 -2.02 -2.02 22.77
CA HIS A 122 -0.95 -2.84 23.34
C HIS A 122 -1.41 -4.23 23.80
N ARG A 123 -2.71 -4.54 23.68
CA ARG A 123 -3.23 -5.87 24.01
C ARG A 123 -2.84 -6.89 22.96
N ARG A 124 -2.25 -8.00 23.40
CA ARG A 124 -1.90 -9.15 22.54
C ARG A 124 -3.07 -10.11 22.43
N TYR A 125 -3.37 -10.54 21.20
CA TYR A 125 -4.40 -11.52 20.90
C TYR A 125 -3.76 -12.75 20.24
N ALA A 126 -4.31 -13.95 20.50
CA ALA A 126 -3.81 -15.19 19.92
C ALA A 126 -4.53 -15.47 18.58
N LEU A 127 -4.19 -14.72 17.55
CA LEU A 127 -4.81 -14.84 16.22
C LEU A 127 -4.15 -15.96 15.40
N LYS A 128 -4.94 -16.61 14.52
CA LYS A 128 -4.50 -17.60 13.53
C LYS A 128 -5.33 -17.48 12.27
N ASN A 129 -4.73 -17.73 11.12
CA ASN A 129 -5.40 -17.68 9.81
C ASN A 129 -6.14 -16.34 9.57
N HIS A 130 -5.63 -15.25 10.12
CA HIS A 130 -6.21 -13.93 10.04
C HIS A 130 -5.63 -13.12 8.87
N ILE A 131 -6.26 -12.00 8.58
CA ILE A 131 -5.76 -10.98 7.66
C ILE A 131 -5.01 -9.94 8.50
N LEU A 132 -3.79 -9.61 8.10
CA LEU A 132 -2.94 -8.65 8.80
C LEU A 132 -2.62 -7.46 7.89
N PHE A 133 -2.97 -6.26 8.35
CA PHE A 133 -2.58 -5.00 7.73
C PHE A 133 -1.44 -4.36 8.53
N LEU A 134 -0.37 -4.03 7.86
CA LEU A 134 0.83 -3.41 8.42
C LEU A 134 0.97 -1.98 7.89
N GLY A 135 0.49 -1.04 8.69
CA GLY A 135 0.33 0.37 8.36
C GLY A 135 -1.10 0.76 8.02
N ALA A 136 -1.41 2.04 8.27
CA ALA A 136 -2.70 2.67 7.99
C ALA A 136 -2.63 3.59 6.75
N GLY A 137 -2.01 3.12 5.67
CA GLY A 137 -1.88 3.82 4.41
C GLY A 137 -3.23 4.06 3.69
N LYS A 138 -3.16 4.78 2.57
CA LYS A 138 -4.35 5.19 1.79
C LYS A 138 -5.20 4.02 1.28
N GLU A 139 -4.60 2.85 1.08
CA GLU A 139 -5.24 1.63 0.59
C GLU A 139 -6.04 0.89 1.67
N LEU A 140 -5.81 1.15 2.96
CA LEU A 140 -6.42 0.40 4.06
C LEU A 140 -7.94 0.39 3.96
N ILE A 141 -8.57 1.56 3.86
CA ILE A 141 -10.03 1.67 3.87
C ILE A 141 -10.68 0.99 2.64
N PRO A 142 -10.22 1.24 1.40
CA PRO A 142 -10.74 0.54 0.22
C PRO A 142 -10.63 -0.98 0.32
N VAL A 143 -9.49 -1.52 0.78
CA VAL A 143 -9.30 -2.97 0.93
C VAL A 143 -10.16 -3.56 2.05
N LEU A 144 -10.32 -2.85 3.18
CA LEU A 144 -11.25 -3.27 4.24
C LEU A 144 -12.70 -3.34 3.74
N LYS A 145 -13.15 -2.33 2.97
CA LYS A 145 -14.49 -2.34 2.35
C LYS A 145 -14.67 -3.55 1.43
N LYS A 146 -13.64 -3.90 0.67
CA LYS A 146 -13.66 -5.07 -0.22
C LYS A 146 -13.78 -6.40 0.55
N HIS A 147 -13.01 -6.58 1.62
CA HIS A 147 -13.12 -7.76 2.50
C HIS A 147 -14.50 -7.82 3.17
N TYR A 148 -15.04 -6.69 3.60
CA TYR A 148 -16.40 -6.63 4.13
C TYR A 148 -17.44 -7.04 3.09
N ALA A 149 -17.38 -6.48 1.88
CA ALA A 149 -18.31 -6.79 0.78
C ALA A 149 -18.21 -8.25 0.30
N SER A 150 -17.03 -8.86 0.35
CA SER A 150 -16.83 -10.27 -0.02
C SER A 150 -17.37 -11.28 1.00
N GLY A 151 -17.79 -10.81 2.19
CA GLY A 151 -18.25 -11.68 3.28
C GLY A 151 -17.12 -12.49 3.92
N ASP A 152 -15.87 -12.07 3.82
CA ASP A 152 -14.74 -12.75 4.45
C ASP A 152 -14.93 -12.81 5.97
N SER A 153 -14.93 -14.02 6.51
CA SER A 153 -15.20 -14.26 7.94
C SER A 153 -13.93 -14.31 8.79
N ARG A 154 -12.73 -14.16 8.20
CA ARG A 154 -11.47 -14.18 8.93
C ARG A 154 -11.37 -12.98 9.89
N ASP A 155 -10.67 -13.18 10.99
CA ASP A 155 -10.28 -12.07 11.86
C ASP A 155 -9.37 -11.10 11.11
N ILE A 156 -9.49 -9.81 11.40
CA ILE A 156 -8.70 -8.76 10.77
C ILE A 156 -7.90 -8.04 11.84
N ALA A 157 -6.60 -8.02 11.68
CA ALA A 157 -5.66 -7.28 12.54
C ALA A 157 -5.06 -6.11 11.76
N ILE A 158 -4.95 -4.95 12.40
CA ILE A 158 -4.34 -3.75 11.83
C ILE A 158 -3.29 -3.26 12.81
N MET A 159 -2.05 -3.17 12.35
CA MET A 159 -0.94 -2.59 13.12
C MET A 159 -0.56 -1.23 12.51
N THR A 160 -0.43 -0.22 13.35
CA THR A 160 0.01 1.12 12.96
C THR A 160 0.98 1.70 14.00
N SER A 161 1.92 2.51 13.54
CA SER A 161 2.76 3.34 14.43
C SER A 161 2.04 4.62 14.88
N GLY A 162 0.91 4.94 14.25
CA GLY A 162 0.08 6.08 14.59
C GLY A 162 -0.81 5.86 15.82
N ASP A 163 -1.59 6.89 16.15
CA ASP A 163 -2.52 6.82 17.28
C ASP A 163 -3.74 5.94 16.97
N ILE A 164 -3.99 4.96 17.84
CA ILE A 164 -5.06 3.97 17.69
C ILE A 164 -6.46 4.60 17.82
N GLU A 165 -6.63 5.61 18.67
CA GLU A 165 -7.93 6.27 18.81
C GLU A 165 -8.30 7.07 17.56
N THR A 166 -7.32 7.75 16.99
CA THR A 166 -7.48 8.45 15.71
C THR A 166 -7.83 7.48 14.59
N LEU A 167 -7.11 6.36 14.48
CA LEU A 167 -7.41 5.32 13.50
C LEU A 167 -8.83 4.76 13.69
N ARG A 168 -9.22 4.42 14.92
CA ARG A 168 -10.56 3.92 15.24
C ARG A 168 -11.65 4.89 14.82
N SER A 169 -11.49 6.16 15.13
CA SER A 169 -12.43 7.22 14.74
C SER A 169 -12.57 7.35 13.22
N GLN A 170 -11.45 7.24 12.50
CA GLN A 170 -11.45 7.24 11.03
C GLN A 170 -12.17 6.01 10.45
N LEU A 171 -11.95 4.83 11.03
CA LEU A 171 -12.60 3.60 10.60
C LEU A 171 -14.11 3.66 10.84
N GLU A 172 -14.56 4.13 12.01
CA GLU A 172 -15.96 4.33 12.34
C GLU A 172 -16.66 5.31 11.39
N LEU A 173 -15.97 6.40 11.03
CA LEU A 173 -16.51 7.40 10.11
C LEU A 173 -16.63 6.89 8.67
N LYS A 174 -15.65 6.11 8.19
CA LYS A 174 -15.54 5.75 6.77
C LYS A 174 -16.14 4.39 6.41
N LEU A 175 -16.28 3.46 7.36
CA LEU A 175 -16.81 2.12 7.11
C LEU A 175 -18.34 2.03 7.29
N GLU A 176 -19.00 3.05 7.88
CA GLU A 176 -20.46 3.13 8.06
C GLU A 176 -21.08 1.99 8.89
N ASP A 177 -20.38 0.88 9.09
CA ASP A 177 -20.83 -0.29 9.86
C ASP A 177 -20.00 -0.49 11.14
N ASN A 178 -20.55 0.01 12.24
CA ASN A 178 -19.95 -0.13 13.56
C ASN A 178 -19.81 -1.60 14.01
N SER A 179 -20.57 -2.53 13.45
CA SER A 179 -20.48 -3.96 13.80
C SER A 179 -19.21 -4.58 13.21
N PHE A 180 -18.82 -4.15 12.01
CA PHE A 180 -17.59 -4.57 11.38
C PHE A 180 -16.35 -3.98 12.08
N VAL A 181 -16.40 -2.69 12.43
CA VAL A 181 -15.29 -2.03 13.16
C VAL A 181 -14.99 -2.72 14.50
N LYS A 182 -16.02 -3.21 15.21
CA LYS A 182 -15.85 -3.98 16.46
C LYS A 182 -15.14 -5.32 16.29
N ARG A 183 -15.06 -5.87 15.08
CA ARG A 183 -14.34 -7.12 14.77
C ARG A 183 -12.87 -6.89 14.44
N LEU A 184 -12.41 -5.63 14.34
CA LEU A 184 -11.03 -5.30 14.02
C LEU A 184 -10.16 -5.34 15.29
N TYR A 185 -9.02 -5.99 15.19
CA TYR A 185 -7.99 -6.03 16.23
C TYR A 185 -6.94 -4.98 15.89
N LEU A 186 -6.87 -3.92 16.70
CA LEU A 186 -5.95 -2.82 16.48
C LEU A 186 -4.71 -2.98 17.36
N TYR A 187 -3.53 -2.85 16.76
CA TYR A 187 -2.23 -2.93 17.42
C TYR A 187 -1.44 -1.64 17.19
N GLN A 188 -0.86 -1.12 18.23
CA GLN A 188 0.16 -0.09 18.13
C GLN A 188 1.53 -0.76 18.09
N GLY A 189 2.31 -0.44 17.04
CA GLY A 189 3.64 -0.99 16.84
C GLY A 189 4.25 -0.56 15.51
N ASP A 190 5.55 -0.79 15.40
CA ASP A 190 6.34 -0.51 14.20
C ASP A 190 6.49 -1.77 13.36
N ARG A 191 6.08 -1.69 12.08
CA ARG A 191 6.12 -2.84 11.16
C ARG A 191 7.53 -3.36 10.85
N ASP A 192 8.56 -2.55 11.05
CA ASP A 192 9.97 -2.90 10.90
C ASP A 192 10.63 -3.37 12.21
N VAL A 193 9.83 -3.60 13.25
CA VAL A 193 10.26 -4.17 14.53
C VAL A 193 9.72 -5.58 14.69
N ARG A 194 10.62 -6.56 14.78
CA ARG A 194 10.25 -7.98 14.87
C ARG A 194 9.30 -8.31 16.02
N ALA A 195 9.56 -7.76 17.22
CA ALA A 195 8.75 -8.03 18.42
C ALA A 195 7.31 -7.54 18.26
N ASP A 196 7.08 -6.46 17.52
CA ASP A 196 5.76 -5.92 17.24
C ASP A 196 5.01 -6.80 16.24
N LEU A 197 5.69 -7.27 15.19
CA LEU A 197 5.14 -8.25 14.24
C LEU A 197 4.75 -9.57 14.94
N GLU A 198 5.58 -10.08 15.84
CA GLU A 198 5.26 -11.25 16.65
C GLU A 198 4.06 -11.01 17.57
N SER A 199 3.90 -9.79 18.12
CA SER A 199 2.77 -9.42 18.96
C SER A 199 1.44 -9.44 18.19
N ALA A 200 1.45 -9.10 16.91
CA ALA A 200 0.30 -9.19 16.00
C ALA A 200 0.14 -10.57 15.37
N CYS A 201 0.91 -11.57 15.80
CA CYS A 201 0.89 -12.94 15.27
C CYS A 201 1.15 -13.01 13.74
N ALA A 202 2.04 -12.18 13.22
CA ALA A 202 2.30 -12.05 11.79
C ALA A 202 2.67 -13.39 11.11
N GLY A 203 3.46 -14.25 11.78
CA GLY A 203 3.82 -15.57 11.28
C GLY A 203 2.65 -16.57 11.21
N LYS A 204 1.48 -16.23 11.76
CA LYS A 204 0.25 -17.06 11.75
C LYS A 204 -0.85 -16.47 10.88
N ALA A 205 -0.61 -15.33 10.24
CA ALA A 205 -1.52 -14.74 9.28
C ALA A 205 -1.55 -15.54 7.97
N SER A 206 -2.69 -15.58 7.30
CA SER A 206 -2.82 -16.21 5.97
C SER A 206 -2.72 -15.21 4.83
N LEU A 207 -2.99 -13.95 5.13
CA LEU A 207 -2.93 -12.84 4.17
C LEU A 207 -2.36 -11.61 4.86
N ILE A 208 -1.34 -11.02 4.26
CA ILE A 208 -0.62 -9.87 4.83
C ILE A 208 -0.59 -8.76 3.80
N TYR A 209 -0.94 -7.55 4.23
CA TYR A 209 -0.80 -6.32 3.45
C TYR A 209 0.20 -5.40 4.14
N ILE A 210 1.25 -5.00 3.44
CA ILE A 210 2.20 -4.00 3.90
C ILE A 210 1.86 -2.70 3.17
N PHE A 211 1.13 -1.80 3.85
CA PHE A 211 0.68 -0.53 3.27
C PHE A 211 1.52 0.66 3.72
N GLY A 212 2.26 0.52 4.83
CA GLY A 212 2.94 1.65 5.45
C GLY A 212 1.99 2.68 6.06
N GLU A 213 2.53 3.84 6.40
CA GLU A 213 1.76 4.94 6.98
C GLU A 213 1.65 6.09 5.97
N SER A 214 0.52 6.79 5.97
CA SER A 214 0.33 7.94 5.08
C SER A 214 1.32 9.06 5.38
N GLY A 215 2.06 9.52 4.36
CA GLY A 215 3.03 10.61 4.48
C GLY A 215 4.35 10.23 5.16
N GLU A 216 4.66 8.98 5.28
CA GLU A 216 5.89 8.47 5.88
C GLU A 216 7.11 8.72 4.98
N GLN A 217 8.18 9.36 5.52
CA GLN A 217 9.36 9.74 4.75
C GLN A 217 10.20 8.55 4.23
N ALA A 218 10.20 7.42 4.92
CA ALA A 218 11.00 6.25 4.56
C ALA A 218 10.11 5.04 4.22
N HIS A 219 8.95 5.29 3.64
CA HIS A 219 7.88 4.32 3.39
C HIS A 219 8.41 3.01 2.79
N ASP A 220 9.05 3.07 1.63
CA ASP A 220 9.48 1.88 0.89
C ASP A 220 10.60 1.12 1.63
N SER A 221 11.55 1.84 2.21
CA SER A 221 12.64 1.22 2.98
C SER A 221 12.11 0.46 4.19
N ARG A 222 11.16 1.03 4.93
CA ARG A 222 10.51 0.37 6.06
C ARG A 222 9.60 -0.78 5.61
N SER A 223 8.91 -0.65 4.50
CA SER A 223 8.10 -1.72 3.92
C SER A 223 8.94 -2.91 3.48
N LEU A 224 10.11 -2.66 2.87
CA LEU A 224 11.05 -3.71 2.49
C LEU A 224 11.73 -4.36 3.71
N ALA A 225 12.09 -3.58 4.74
CA ALA A 225 12.60 -4.11 6.01
C ALA A 225 11.56 -5.01 6.70
N CYS A 226 10.30 -4.57 6.74
CA CYS A 226 9.19 -5.37 7.23
C CYS A 226 9.05 -6.69 6.46
N TYR A 227 9.08 -6.63 5.13
CA TYR A 227 9.03 -7.80 4.27
C TYR A 227 10.17 -8.79 4.56
N ASP A 228 11.40 -8.31 4.77
CA ASP A 228 12.54 -9.16 5.11
C ASP A 228 12.36 -9.85 6.48
N ILE A 229 11.83 -9.17 7.47
CA ILE A 229 11.51 -9.76 8.77
C ILE A 229 10.40 -10.81 8.62
N LEU A 230 9.35 -10.52 7.86
CA LEU A 230 8.24 -11.45 7.64
C LEU A 230 8.69 -12.76 6.98
N LYS A 231 9.65 -12.72 6.04
CA LYS A 231 10.24 -13.95 5.47
C LYS A 231 10.79 -14.87 6.54
N LEU A 232 11.44 -14.31 7.56
CA LEU A 232 12.01 -15.06 8.68
C LEU A 232 10.91 -15.57 9.62
N VAL A 233 10.00 -14.71 10.03
CA VAL A 233 8.90 -15.03 10.96
C VAL A 233 7.98 -16.12 10.37
N CYS A 234 7.56 -15.98 9.11
CA CYS A 234 6.73 -16.99 8.44
C CYS A 234 7.45 -18.33 8.26
N LYS A 235 8.78 -18.31 8.03
CA LYS A 235 9.59 -19.53 7.95
C LYS A 235 9.66 -20.25 9.30
N GLU A 236 9.87 -19.52 10.39
CA GLU A 236 9.96 -20.07 11.74
C GLU A 236 8.62 -20.68 12.21
N ASP A 237 7.50 -20.00 11.96
CA ASP A 237 6.16 -20.49 12.30
C ASP A 237 5.63 -21.58 11.33
N GLY A 238 6.29 -21.78 10.18
CA GLY A 238 5.94 -22.81 9.19
C GLY A 238 4.61 -22.59 8.47
N VAL A 239 4.03 -21.40 8.58
CA VAL A 239 2.73 -21.05 7.97
C VAL A 239 2.96 -20.47 6.56
N LYS A 240 2.08 -20.82 5.63
CA LYS A 240 2.07 -20.25 4.28
C LYS A 240 1.14 -19.05 4.23
N ALA A 241 1.66 -17.89 3.87
CA ALA A 241 0.92 -16.65 3.72
C ALA A 241 1.08 -16.05 2.33
N ASN A 242 0.05 -15.33 1.88
CA ASN A 242 0.15 -14.41 0.74
C ASN A 242 0.47 -13.00 1.28
N CYS A 243 1.35 -12.28 0.60
CA CYS A 243 1.78 -10.95 1.01
C CYS A 243 1.71 -9.99 -0.17
N TYR A 244 1.05 -8.85 0.05
CA TYR A 244 1.05 -7.72 -0.88
C TYR A 244 1.85 -6.58 -0.27
N VAL A 245 2.89 -6.15 -0.97
CA VAL A 245 3.79 -5.08 -0.53
C VAL A 245 3.53 -3.84 -1.38
N SER A 246 2.98 -2.81 -0.76
CA SER A 246 2.79 -1.51 -1.42
C SER A 246 4.07 -0.70 -1.37
N LEU A 247 4.48 -0.18 -2.52
CA LEU A 247 5.60 0.74 -2.70
C LEU A 247 5.06 2.05 -3.29
N GLU A 248 5.69 3.17 -2.94
CA GLU A 248 5.31 4.49 -3.42
C GLU A 248 6.29 5.05 -4.46
N SER A 249 7.55 4.61 -4.44
CA SER A 249 8.60 5.15 -5.29
C SER A 249 8.84 4.32 -6.54
N ASP A 250 8.93 4.99 -7.70
CA ASP A 250 9.40 4.43 -8.95
C ASP A 250 10.76 3.76 -8.82
N ALA A 251 11.69 4.41 -8.12
CA ALA A 251 13.02 3.89 -7.94
C ALA A 251 13.02 2.57 -7.16
N SER A 252 12.16 2.46 -6.14
CA SER A 252 11.98 1.20 -5.39
C SER A 252 11.40 0.11 -6.28
N MET A 253 10.40 0.45 -7.08
CA MET A 253 9.79 -0.49 -8.02
C MET A 253 10.77 -0.93 -9.10
N ASP A 254 11.57 -0.01 -9.67
CA ASP A 254 12.62 -0.33 -10.62
C ASP A 254 13.69 -1.28 -10.03
N VAL A 255 14.00 -1.17 -8.74
CA VAL A 255 14.88 -2.12 -8.04
C VAL A 255 14.23 -3.50 -7.96
N ILE A 256 12.95 -3.57 -7.61
CA ILE A 256 12.20 -4.84 -7.52
C ILE A 256 12.10 -5.52 -8.89
N LEU A 257 11.83 -4.77 -9.96
CA LEU A 257 11.78 -5.30 -11.33
C LEU A 257 13.14 -5.86 -11.79
N LYS A 258 14.24 -5.39 -11.21
CA LYS A 258 15.60 -5.86 -11.50
C LYS A 258 16.08 -7.02 -10.60
N LEU A 259 15.22 -7.59 -9.76
CA LEU A 259 15.58 -8.80 -9.02
C LEU A 259 15.79 -9.98 -10.00
N LYS A 260 16.90 -10.68 -9.83
CA LYS A 260 17.26 -11.83 -10.69
C LYS A 260 16.48 -13.10 -10.37
N GLU A 261 15.95 -13.18 -9.17
CA GLU A 261 15.17 -14.30 -8.67
C GLU A 261 13.79 -13.82 -8.20
N SER A 262 12.88 -14.77 -8.04
CA SER A 262 11.58 -14.45 -7.42
C SER A 262 11.77 -13.90 -6.01
N ALA A 263 11.00 -12.88 -5.68
CA ALA A 263 10.94 -12.35 -4.32
C ALA A 263 10.21 -13.31 -3.35
N SER A 264 9.37 -14.21 -3.85
CA SER A 264 8.61 -15.15 -3.03
C SER A 264 9.47 -16.23 -2.41
N THR A 265 9.05 -16.69 -1.24
CA THR A 265 9.64 -17.85 -0.54
C THR A 265 8.62 -18.97 -0.43
N PRO A 266 9.01 -20.19 -0.05
CA PRO A 266 8.06 -21.29 0.16
C PRO A 266 6.94 -20.98 1.17
N ASN A 267 7.22 -20.12 2.16
CA ASN A 267 6.30 -19.74 3.22
C ASN A 267 5.61 -18.38 2.99
N LEU A 268 6.19 -17.51 2.17
CA LEU A 268 5.64 -16.17 1.91
C LEU A 268 5.57 -15.93 0.40
N LYS A 269 4.37 -16.01 -0.16
CA LYS A 269 4.08 -15.70 -1.56
C LYS A 269 3.85 -14.22 -1.69
N THR A 270 4.67 -13.53 -2.49
CA THR A 270 4.72 -12.07 -2.48
C THR A 270 4.45 -11.49 -3.86
N ASP A 271 3.61 -10.48 -3.89
CA ASP A 271 3.40 -9.58 -5.03
C ASP A 271 3.69 -8.13 -4.59
N PHE A 272 4.51 -7.43 -5.37
CA PHE A 272 4.76 -6.01 -5.19
C PHE A 272 3.79 -5.19 -6.02
N VAL A 273 3.28 -4.14 -5.43
CA VAL A 273 2.30 -3.26 -6.07
C VAL A 273 2.71 -1.81 -5.83
N CYS A 274 2.66 -0.99 -6.87
CA CYS A 274 2.72 0.45 -6.71
C CYS A 274 1.29 1.00 -6.64
N SER A 275 1.03 1.83 -5.65
CA SER A 275 -0.26 2.48 -5.47
C SER A 275 -0.64 3.38 -6.66
N GLU A 276 0.36 4.02 -7.27
CA GLU A 276 0.20 4.86 -8.45
C GLU A 276 -0.09 4.02 -9.70
N ASP A 277 0.60 2.89 -9.89
CA ASP A 277 0.29 1.95 -10.97
C ASP A 277 -1.17 1.50 -10.90
N ASN A 278 -1.63 1.13 -9.70
CA ASN A 278 -3.01 0.73 -9.49
C ASN A 278 -4.02 1.82 -9.87
N THR A 279 -3.71 3.07 -9.53
CA THR A 279 -4.54 4.23 -9.92
C THR A 279 -4.60 4.42 -11.43
N VAL A 280 -3.47 4.28 -12.11
CA VAL A 280 -3.36 4.41 -13.57
C VAL A 280 -4.02 3.23 -14.29
N GLU A 281 -3.84 2.02 -13.78
CA GLU A 281 -4.50 0.81 -14.28
C GLU A 281 -6.02 0.92 -14.23
N GLN A 282 -6.57 1.48 -13.15
CA GLN A 282 -8.01 1.74 -13.06
C GLN A 282 -8.51 2.63 -14.19
N LEU A 283 -7.80 3.71 -14.50
CA LEU A 283 -8.16 4.61 -15.58
C LEU A 283 -8.03 3.93 -16.95
N LEU A 284 -6.84 3.44 -17.27
CA LEU A 284 -6.49 3.05 -18.63
C LEU A 284 -7.11 1.70 -19.04
N VAL A 285 -7.35 0.81 -18.08
CA VAL A 285 -7.81 -0.56 -18.35
C VAL A 285 -9.28 -0.77 -18.01
N HIS A 286 -9.70 -0.32 -16.83
CA HIS A 286 -11.02 -0.68 -16.29
C HIS A 286 -12.11 0.36 -16.58
N GLN A 287 -11.76 1.52 -17.16
CA GLN A 287 -12.70 2.58 -17.49
C GLN A 287 -12.85 2.80 -19.02
N ASP A 288 -12.36 1.86 -19.83
CA ASP A 288 -12.39 1.94 -21.30
C ASP A 288 -11.89 3.31 -21.83
N PHE A 289 -10.87 3.84 -21.17
CA PHE A 289 -10.35 5.17 -21.45
C PHE A 289 -9.59 5.25 -22.76
N LEU A 290 -8.85 4.18 -23.13
CA LEU A 290 -7.94 4.18 -24.27
C LEU A 290 -8.71 4.33 -25.59
N PRO A 291 -8.19 5.12 -26.55
CA PRO A 291 -8.84 5.25 -27.86
C PRO A 291 -8.89 3.91 -28.58
N VAL A 292 -9.98 3.66 -29.26
CA VAL A 292 -10.15 2.47 -30.12
C VAL A 292 -9.82 2.88 -31.55
N ILE A 293 -8.75 2.35 -32.12
CA ILE A 293 -8.32 2.58 -33.51
C ILE A 293 -8.49 1.27 -34.29
N LYS A 294 -9.36 1.27 -35.29
CA LYS A 294 -9.54 0.10 -36.16
C LYS A 294 -8.55 0.13 -37.31
N ARG A 295 -8.34 -1.03 -37.93
CA ARG A 295 -7.40 -1.21 -39.01
C ARG A 295 -7.59 -0.22 -40.18
N ASP A 296 -8.83 0.11 -40.52
CA ASP A 296 -9.14 1.00 -41.63
C ASP A 296 -9.24 2.48 -41.25
N ASP A 297 -9.10 2.80 -39.98
CA ASP A 297 -9.13 4.18 -39.49
C ASP A 297 -7.90 4.93 -40.00
N LYS A 298 -8.08 6.21 -40.31
CA LYS A 298 -6.98 7.10 -40.69
C LYS A 298 -6.36 7.77 -39.45
N ALA A 299 -7.02 7.68 -38.34
CA ALA A 299 -6.59 8.29 -37.09
C ALA A 299 -5.43 7.52 -36.43
N TYR A 300 -4.60 8.24 -35.70
CA TYR A 300 -3.67 7.64 -34.72
C TYR A 300 -4.12 7.99 -33.28
N ALA A 301 -3.69 7.20 -32.33
CA ALA A 301 -3.98 7.44 -30.92
C ALA A 301 -3.12 8.58 -30.37
N HIS A 302 -3.74 9.59 -29.77
CA HIS A 302 -3.03 10.68 -29.12
C HIS A 302 -3.52 10.85 -27.67
N ILE A 303 -2.63 10.62 -26.71
CA ILE A 303 -2.88 10.78 -25.29
C ILE A 303 -2.12 12.02 -24.80
N VAL A 304 -2.86 13.00 -24.26
CA VAL A 304 -2.30 14.23 -23.73
C VAL A 304 -2.48 14.26 -22.20
N ILE A 305 -1.39 14.42 -21.50
CA ILE A 305 -1.35 14.52 -20.03
C ILE A 305 -1.00 15.97 -19.69
N LEU A 306 -1.93 16.67 -19.03
CA LEU A 306 -1.75 18.05 -18.57
C LEU A 306 -1.36 18.04 -17.08
N GLY A 307 -0.12 18.41 -16.81
CA GLY A 307 0.51 18.41 -15.49
C GLY A 307 1.74 17.51 -15.41
N THR A 308 2.59 17.78 -14.43
CA THR A 308 3.85 17.08 -14.19
C THR A 308 3.89 16.60 -12.75
N GLY A 309 4.01 15.30 -12.54
CA GLY A 309 4.04 14.69 -11.21
C GLY A 309 4.38 13.21 -11.30
N ALA A 310 4.46 12.54 -10.18
CA ALA A 310 4.77 11.11 -10.10
C ALA A 310 3.73 10.26 -10.84
N LEU A 311 2.45 10.61 -10.75
CA LEU A 311 1.40 9.89 -11.48
C LEU A 311 1.48 10.11 -13.00
N SER A 312 1.99 11.27 -13.46
CA SER A 312 2.19 11.54 -14.89
C SER A 312 3.24 10.60 -15.50
N ASP A 313 4.30 10.28 -14.74
CA ASP A 313 5.32 9.29 -15.14
C ASP A 313 4.67 7.92 -15.34
N ARG A 314 3.79 7.52 -14.43
CA ARG A 314 3.09 6.23 -14.48
C ARG A 314 2.08 6.15 -15.61
N LEU A 315 1.32 7.24 -15.84
CA LEU A 315 0.41 7.34 -16.99
C LEU A 315 1.17 7.18 -18.31
N CYS A 316 2.30 7.87 -18.46
CA CYS A 316 3.17 7.73 -19.62
C CYS A 316 3.67 6.29 -19.80
N ALA A 317 4.24 5.71 -18.75
CA ALA A 317 4.81 4.37 -18.78
C ALA A 317 3.75 3.31 -19.13
N LEU A 318 2.57 3.35 -18.50
CA LEU A 318 1.54 2.36 -18.75
C LEU A 318 0.85 2.58 -20.12
N ALA A 319 0.59 3.83 -20.51
CA ALA A 319 0.05 4.12 -21.84
C ALA A 319 0.96 3.58 -22.94
N SER A 320 2.29 3.76 -22.81
CA SER A 320 3.24 3.21 -23.79
C SER A 320 3.29 1.69 -23.84
N GLN A 321 2.84 0.99 -22.79
CA GLN A 321 2.79 -0.47 -22.74
C GLN A 321 1.46 -1.06 -23.22
N LEU A 322 0.39 -0.27 -23.28
CA LEU A 322 -0.94 -0.74 -23.66
C LEU A 322 -1.39 -0.26 -25.03
N CYS A 323 -0.93 0.92 -25.47
CA CYS A 323 -1.40 1.60 -26.68
C CYS A 323 -0.67 1.13 -27.94
N HIS A 324 -0.92 -0.11 -28.35
CA HIS A 324 -0.40 -0.72 -29.57
C HIS A 324 -1.56 -1.05 -30.49
N TYR A 325 -1.51 -0.54 -31.72
CA TYR A 325 -2.64 -0.53 -32.65
C TYR A 325 -2.31 -1.23 -33.97
N PRO A 326 -3.33 -1.70 -34.73
CA PRO A 326 -3.13 -2.44 -35.98
C PRO A 326 -2.56 -1.60 -37.14
N ASP A 327 -2.74 -0.29 -37.10
CA ASP A 327 -2.33 0.62 -38.17
C ASP A 327 -0.80 0.71 -38.38
N TYR A 328 -0.02 0.41 -37.32
CA TYR A 328 1.43 0.32 -37.46
C TYR A 328 1.87 -0.96 -38.19
N ALA A 329 1.23 -2.08 -37.90
CA ALA A 329 1.52 -3.37 -38.52
C ALA A 329 1.27 -3.38 -40.03
N ASP A 330 0.32 -2.60 -40.52
CA ASP A 330 0.00 -2.45 -41.95
C ASP A 330 1.02 -1.64 -42.76
N GLY A 331 2.15 -1.28 -42.20
CA GLY A 331 3.16 -0.46 -42.85
C GLY A 331 2.78 1.02 -42.99
N ARG A 332 1.68 1.45 -42.40
CA ARG A 332 1.28 2.87 -42.33
C ARG A 332 2.16 3.67 -41.40
N GLN A 333 2.88 3.00 -40.49
CA GLN A 333 3.83 3.54 -39.50
C GLN A 333 3.25 4.68 -38.67
N ARG A 334 1.95 4.62 -38.35
CA ARG A 334 1.31 5.58 -37.47
C ARG A 334 1.58 5.19 -36.04
N ARG A 335 2.24 6.09 -35.31
CA ARG A 335 2.63 5.85 -33.95
C ARG A 335 1.60 6.41 -32.98
N THR A 336 1.44 5.74 -31.86
CA THR A 336 0.78 6.33 -30.71
C THR A 336 1.60 7.53 -30.24
N LEU A 337 0.99 8.71 -30.16
CA LEU A 337 1.62 9.90 -29.63
C LEU A 337 1.23 10.10 -28.15
N ILE A 338 2.23 10.18 -27.27
CA ILE A 338 2.03 10.52 -25.86
C ILE A 338 2.63 11.91 -25.64
N THR A 339 1.78 12.87 -25.29
CA THR A 339 2.19 14.26 -25.03
C THR A 339 2.06 14.59 -23.54
N VAL A 340 3.08 15.16 -22.96
CA VAL A 340 3.03 15.74 -21.61
C VAL A 340 3.24 17.25 -21.70
N ALA A 341 2.36 18.04 -21.08
CA ALA A 341 2.45 19.49 -21.09
C ALA A 341 2.33 20.04 -19.66
N GLY A 342 3.23 20.96 -19.31
CA GLY A 342 3.27 21.59 -18.00
C GLY A 342 4.46 22.55 -17.87
N GLU A 343 4.52 23.29 -16.77
CA GLU A 343 5.66 24.14 -16.43
C GLU A 343 6.85 23.29 -15.94
N GLY A 344 8.07 23.72 -16.26
CA GLY A 344 9.30 23.04 -15.85
C GLY A 344 9.51 21.69 -16.55
N MET A 345 8.90 21.52 -17.71
CA MET A 345 8.89 20.27 -18.48
C MET A 345 10.31 19.78 -18.83
N ARG A 346 11.28 20.67 -19.02
CA ARG A 346 12.66 20.26 -19.32
C ARG A 346 13.23 19.35 -18.21
N SER A 347 13.11 19.80 -16.97
CA SER A 347 13.62 19.04 -15.82
C SER A 347 12.87 17.71 -15.63
N TRP A 348 11.55 17.73 -15.77
CA TRP A 348 10.72 16.54 -15.66
C TRP A 348 11.03 15.53 -16.78
N ARG A 349 11.09 15.99 -18.04
CA ARG A 349 11.50 15.15 -19.18
C ARG A 349 12.86 14.50 -18.96
N ASP A 350 13.87 15.28 -18.54
CA ASP A 350 15.22 14.78 -18.39
C ASP A 350 15.28 13.69 -17.29
N ALA A 351 14.52 13.84 -16.21
CA ALA A 351 14.40 12.83 -15.17
C ALA A 351 13.69 11.57 -15.69
N PHE A 352 12.55 11.73 -16.40
CA PHE A 352 11.79 10.62 -16.97
C PHE A 352 12.59 9.85 -18.02
N VAL A 353 13.23 10.54 -18.97
CA VAL A 353 14.11 9.94 -19.98
C VAL A 353 15.28 9.20 -19.33
N ALA A 354 15.88 9.75 -18.28
CA ALA A 354 16.97 9.10 -17.56
C ALA A 354 16.51 7.83 -16.83
N SER A 355 15.32 7.86 -16.18
CA SER A 355 14.76 6.71 -15.48
C SER A 355 14.38 5.58 -16.44
N LYS A 356 13.85 5.91 -17.63
CA LYS A 356 13.41 4.97 -18.67
C LYS A 356 14.38 4.93 -19.87
N ARG A 357 15.66 5.08 -19.61
CA ARG A 357 16.72 5.20 -20.61
C ARG A 357 16.68 4.11 -21.67
N ALA A 358 16.42 2.86 -21.29
CA ALA A 358 16.38 1.74 -22.23
C ALA A 358 15.30 1.93 -23.32
N CYS A 359 14.15 2.52 -22.95
CA CYS A 359 13.10 2.86 -23.90
C CYS A 359 13.49 4.05 -24.79
N PHE A 360 14.03 5.11 -24.18
CA PHE A 360 14.34 6.35 -24.91
C PHE A 360 15.57 6.28 -25.80
N GLU A 361 16.44 5.28 -25.66
CA GLU A 361 17.49 4.96 -26.65
C GLU A 361 16.90 4.49 -28.00
N LEU A 362 15.68 3.93 -27.98
CA LEU A 362 14.98 3.42 -29.17
C LEU A 362 13.78 4.27 -29.60
N SER A 363 13.38 5.26 -28.78
CA SER A 363 12.18 6.04 -29.04
C SER A 363 12.49 7.37 -29.70
N ARG A 364 11.61 7.78 -30.63
CA ARG A 364 11.54 9.15 -31.11
C ARG A 364 10.84 10.02 -30.09
N TYR A 365 11.38 11.22 -29.79
CA TYR A 365 10.66 12.20 -29.00
C TYR A 365 10.98 13.63 -29.43
N SER A 366 10.06 14.55 -29.13
CA SER A 366 10.25 15.98 -29.35
C SER A 366 10.02 16.77 -28.06
N TYR A 367 10.74 17.89 -27.94
CA TYR A 367 10.55 18.86 -26.86
C TYR A 367 10.27 20.22 -27.46
N ILE A 368 9.23 20.89 -26.98
CA ILE A 368 8.89 22.26 -27.33
C ILE A 368 9.16 23.13 -26.12
N GLY A 369 10.18 23.98 -26.21
CA GLY A 369 10.58 24.90 -25.14
C GLY A 369 9.61 26.06 -24.96
N PRO A 370 9.74 26.85 -23.86
CA PRO A 370 8.87 27.99 -23.57
C PRO A 370 8.97 29.09 -24.61
N ASP A 371 10.03 29.12 -25.40
CA ASP A 371 10.24 30.01 -26.55
C ASP A 371 9.61 29.50 -27.86
N GLY A 372 8.98 28.30 -27.81
CA GLY A 372 8.38 27.65 -28.97
C GLY A 372 9.37 26.94 -29.89
N GLN A 373 10.64 26.85 -29.52
CA GLN A 373 11.61 26.07 -30.29
C GLN A 373 11.39 24.59 -30.07
N LYS A 374 11.43 23.83 -31.17
CA LYS A 374 11.26 22.37 -31.16
C LYS A 374 12.61 21.67 -31.30
N GLU A 375 12.98 20.89 -30.29
CA GLU A 375 14.09 19.95 -30.32
C GLU A 375 13.54 18.55 -30.68
N ILE A 376 14.20 17.80 -31.57
CA ILE A 376 13.80 16.44 -31.94
C ILE A 376 14.94 15.50 -31.62
N HIS A 377 14.61 14.41 -30.96
CA HIS A 377 15.50 13.27 -30.70
C HIS A 377 15.06 12.09 -31.55
N GLU A 378 15.96 11.60 -32.39
CA GLU A 378 15.77 10.41 -33.18
C GLU A 378 16.34 9.18 -32.47
N PRO A 379 15.76 7.96 -32.67
CA PRO A 379 16.33 6.74 -32.11
C PRO A 379 17.77 6.52 -32.57
N ASP A 380 18.55 5.80 -31.77
CA ASP A 380 19.93 5.47 -32.14
C ASP A 380 19.93 4.58 -33.41
N PRO A 381 20.56 5.03 -34.51
CA PRO A 381 20.57 4.29 -35.80
C PRO A 381 21.13 2.88 -35.71
N LEU A 382 21.91 2.57 -34.65
CA LEU A 382 22.48 1.23 -34.45
C LEU A 382 21.40 0.15 -34.19
N TYR A 383 20.24 0.55 -33.66
CA TYR A 383 19.16 -0.39 -33.34
C TYR A 383 18.03 -0.37 -34.38
N GLY A 384 17.88 0.72 -35.14
CA GLY A 384 16.76 0.94 -36.06
C GLY A 384 15.58 1.66 -35.40
N ASP A 385 14.62 2.07 -36.21
CA ASP A 385 13.42 2.81 -35.80
C ASP A 385 12.18 1.91 -35.95
N PHE A 386 11.83 1.15 -34.89
CA PHE A 386 10.77 0.14 -34.94
C PHE A 386 9.74 0.21 -33.80
N LEU A 387 9.89 1.18 -32.87
CA LEU A 387 8.88 1.35 -31.84
C LEU A 387 7.68 2.14 -32.37
N ASP A 388 6.49 1.71 -31.99
CA ASP A 388 5.21 2.32 -32.40
C ASP A 388 4.66 3.36 -31.45
N VAL A 389 5.48 3.84 -30.50
CA VAL A 389 5.17 4.94 -29.59
C VAL A 389 6.14 6.09 -29.78
N GLU A 390 5.60 7.31 -29.89
CA GLU A 390 6.35 8.56 -30.02
C GLU A 390 5.96 9.51 -28.88
N TRP A 391 6.91 10.36 -28.48
CA TRP A 391 6.71 11.23 -27.33
C TRP A 391 6.82 12.71 -27.71
N GLN A 392 6.00 13.54 -27.04
CA GLN A 392 6.09 14.97 -27.13
C GLN A 392 6.06 15.60 -25.73
N PHE A 393 6.98 16.51 -25.46
CA PHE A 393 7.08 17.24 -24.21
C PHE A 393 6.95 18.72 -24.47
N ILE A 394 6.00 19.42 -23.81
CA ILE A 394 5.71 20.84 -24.07
C ILE A 394 5.89 21.63 -22.76
N ASP A 395 6.84 22.55 -22.75
CA ASP A 395 7.12 23.39 -21.60
C ASP A 395 6.19 24.61 -21.59
N ALA A 396 4.92 24.35 -21.34
CA ALA A 396 3.88 25.37 -21.25
C ALA A 396 2.70 24.85 -20.42
N ALA A 397 2.24 25.66 -19.46
CA ALA A 397 1.03 25.37 -18.70
C ALA A 397 -0.24 25.68 -19.52
N PRO A 398 -1.40 25.08 -19.19
CA PRO A 398 -2.70 25.49 -19.70
C PRO A 398 -2.95 27.00 -19.47
N GLY A 399 -3.46 27.67 -20.52
CA GLY A 399 -3.57 29.13 -20.58
C GLY A 399 -2.35 29.85 -21.17
N ASN A 400 -1.27 29.13 -21.45
CA ASN A 400 -0.14 29.70 -22.18
C ASN A 400 -0.42 29.72 -23.70
N PRO A 401 -0.21 30.83 -24.42
CA PRO A 401 -0.48 30.92 -25.86
C PRO A 401 0.21 29.87 -26.72
N LEU A 402 1.38 29.36 -26.30
CA LEU A 402 2.08 28.29 -26.99
C LEU A 402 1.26 27.00 -26.96
N LEU A 403 0.77 26.61 -25.78
CA LEU A 403 -0.03 25.42 -25.62
C LEU A 403 -1.42 25.58 -26.27
N GLU A 404 -2.03 26.76 -26.17
CA GLU A 404 -3.31 27.05 -26.86
C GLU A 404 -3.19 26.88 -28.38
N LYS A 405 -2.11 27.37 -28.98
CA LYS A 405 -1.84 27.15 -30.41
C LYS A 405 -1.69 25.66 -30.73
N GLN A 406 -1.02 24.92 -29.88
CA GLN A 406 -0.86 23.49 -30.08
C GLN A 406 -2.21 22.75 -29.92
N MET A 407 -3.02 23.10 -28.95
CA MET A 407 -4.37 22.57 -28.76
C MET A 407 -5.28 22.87 -29.97
N GLN A 408 -5.14 24.03 -30.60
CA GLN A 408 -5.87 24.35 -31.81
C GLN A 408 -5.50 23.39 -32.95
N ILE A 409 -4.21 23.14 -33.16
CA ILE A 409 -3.73 22.16 -34.16
C ILE A 409 -4.32 20.77 -33.88
N TRP A 410 -4.27 20.30 -32.64
CA TRP A 410 -4.82 19.00 -32.25
C TRP A 410 -6.33 18.91 -32.49
N ASN A 411 -7.08 19.98 -32.17
CA ASN A 411 -8.51 20.02 -32.40
C ASN A 411 -8.86 19.98 -33.90
N GLU A 412 -8.13 20.70 -34.75
CA GLU A 412 -8.32 20.68 -36.20
C GLU A 412 -8.02 19.29 -36.78
N GLU A 413 -6.94 18.67 -36.34
CA GLU A 413 -6.56 17.33 -36.77
C GLU A 413 -7.55 16.25 -36.30
N SER A 414 -8.03 16.34 -35.04
CA SER A 414 -9.07 15.44 -34.52
C SER A 414 -10.39 15.59 -35.28
N LYS A 415 -10.82 16.82 -35.59
CA LYS A 415 -12.03 17.06 -36.43
C LYS A 415 -11.90 16.56 -37.87
N ALA A 416 -10.69 16.57 -38.39
CA ALA A 416 -10.40 15.99 -39.70
C ALA A 416 -10.31 14.46 -39.69
N GLY A 417 -10.45 13.80 -38.53
CA GLY A 417 -10.32 12.36 -38.39
C GLY A 417 -8.87 11.86 -38.50
N GLY A 418 -7.89 12.73 -38.26
CA GLY A 418 -6.47 12.37 -38.31
C GLY A 418 -5.95 11.77 -37.02
N GLN A 419 -6.62 12.06 -35.88
CA GLN A 419 -6.24 11.51 -34.58
C GLN A 419 -7.46 11.28 -33.68
N GLU A 420 -7.35 10.28 -32.79
CA GLU A 420 -8.24 10.03 -31.67
C GLU A 420 -7.59 10.60 -30.40
N LEU A 421 -8.03 11.78 -29.98
CA LEU A 421 -7.44 12.57 -28.92
C LEU A 421 -8.11 12.27 -27.56
N ARG A 422 -7.30 11.98 -26.55
CA ARG A 422 -7.72 11.83 -25.15
C ARG A 422 -6.88 12.73 -24.27
N ILE A 423 -7.52 13.61 -23.49
CA ILE A 423 -6.85 14.51 -22.54
C ILE A 423 -7.12 14.05 -21.11
N ILE A 424 -6.06 14.02 -20.31
CA ILE A 424 -6.08 13.74 -18.88
C ILE A 424 -5.50 14.96 -18.16
N ILE A 425 -6.20 15.46 -17.16
CA ILE A 425 -5.61 16.40 -16.20
C ILE A 425 -5.01 15.59 -15.06
N CYS A 426 -3.72 15.74 -14.84
CA CYS A 426 -2.96 15.03 -13.82
C CYS A 426 -2.01 15.99 -13.10
N SER A 427 -2.36 16.37 -11.86
CA SER A 427 -1.51 17.23 -11.03
C SER A 427 -1.56 16.74 -9.58
N ASP A 428 -0.39 16.68 -8.95
CA ASP A 428 -0.26 16.34 -7.52
C ASP A 428 -0.53 17.54 -6.61
N VAL A 429 -0.66 18.74 -7.19
CA VAL A 429 -0.90 19.98 -6.45
C VAL A 429 -2.40 20.16 -6.23
N GLN A 430 -2.79 20.38 -4.99
CA GLN A 430 -4.17 20.65 -4.63
C GLN A 430 -4.72 21.88 -5.37
N ASN A 431 -5.95 21.80 -5.87
CA ASN A 431 -6.65 22.83 -6.66
C ASN A 431 -6.02 23.16 -8.03
N ASP A 432 -4.97 22.45 -8.44
CA ASP A 432 -4.34 22.69 -9.74
C ASP A 432 -5.19 22.09 -10.87
N ALA A 433 -5.85 20.98 -10.61
CA ALA A 433 -6.77 20.35 -11.56
C ALA A 433 -7.94 21.29 -11.93
N GLU A 434 -8.51 21.99 -10.95
CA GLU A 434 -9.54 23.00 -11.18
C GLU A 434 -9.01 24.18 -11.99
N ARG A 435 -7.82 24.66 -11.68
CA ARG A 435 -7.16 25.74 -12.43
C ARG A 435 -6.92 25.33 -13.89
N ILE A 436 -6.40 24.14 -14.11
CA ILE A 436 -6.16 23.60 -15.45
C ILE A 436 -7.49 23.48 -16.22
N LEU A 437 -8.53 22.93 -15.60
CA LEU A 437 -9.85 22.80 -16.20
C LEU A 437 -10.41 24.15 -16.66
N LEU A 438 -10.28 25.19 -15.82
CA LEU A 438 -10.77 26.53 -16.14
C LEU A 438 -9.96 27.23 -17.24
N CYS A 439 -8.70 26.84 -17.43
CA CYS A 439 -7.82 27.39 -18.47
C CYS A 439 -7.96 26.65 -19.82
N LEU A 440 -8.70 25.52 -19.87
CA LEU A 440 -8.88 24.80 -21.13
C LEU A 440 -9.82 25.56 -22.07
N PRO A 441 -9.45 25.71 -23.37
CA PRO A 441 -10.34 26.26 -24.36
C PRO A 441 -11.62 25.42 -24.50
N PRO A 442 -12.81 26.02 -24.66
CA PRO A 442 -14.09 25.28 -24.76
C PRO A 442 -14.10 24.19 -25.82
N TYR A 443 -13.41 24.38 -26.93
CA TYR A 443 -13.35 23.40 -28.02
C TYR A 443 -12.51 22.14 -27.68
N MET A 444 -11.77 22.14 -26.56
CA MET A 444 -11.01 20.98 -26.08
C MET A 444 -11.75 20.16 -25.03
N LEU A 445 -12.87 20.68 -24.51
CA LEU A 445 -13.61 20.00 -23.43
C LEU A 445 -14.19 18.64 -23.84
N ASP A 446 -14.54 18.48 -25.12
CA ASP A 446 -15.00 17.18 -25.65
C ASP A 446 -13.88 16.13 -25.68
N CYS A 447 -12.62 16.55 -25.74
CA CYS A 447 -11.45 15.68 -25.70
C CYS A 447 -10.96 15.39 -24.28
N LEU A 448 -11.37 16.21 -23.29
CA LEU A 448 -11.07 15.97 -21.87
C LEU A 448 -11.90 14.80 -21.36
N LYS A 449 -11.23 13.72 -20.95
CA LYS A 449 -11.91 12.49 -20.53
C LYS A 449 -11.71 12.15 -19.08
N ALA A 450 -10.61 12.58 -18.45
CA ALA A 450 -10.33 12.22 -17.07
C ALA A 450 -9.60 13.31 -16.29
N ILE A 451 -9.86 13.40 -14.98
CA ILE A 451 -9.17 14.28 -14.04
C ILE A 451 -8.74 13.44 -12.83
N TYR A 452 -7.45 13.50 -12.51
CA TYR A 452 -6.91 12.89 -11.29
C TYR A 452 -7.30 13.67 -10.06
N VAL A 453 -7.69 12.96 -9.00
CA VAL A 453 -8.05 13.54 -7.70
C VAL A 453 -7.47 12.71 -6.56
N SER A 454 -6.58 13.34 -5.80
CA SER A 454 -5.94 12.73 -4.63
C SER A 454 -6.78 12.81 -3.36
N GLN A 455 -7.69 13.79 -3.28
CA GLN A 455 -8.56 14.06 -2.14
C GLN A 455 -10.02 14.25 -2.60
N ASN A 456 -10.94 14.46 -1.65
CA ASN A 456 -12.36 14.62 -1.96
C ASN A 456 -12.60 15.74 -3.01
N PRO A 457 -13.13 15.42 -4.21
CA PRO A 457 -13.29 16.34 -5.32
C PRO A 457 -14.65 17.05 -5.31
N ALA A 458 -15.14 17.52 -4.16
CA ALA A 458 -16.48 18.11 -4.03
C ALA A 458 -16.73 19.26 -5.01
N LEU A 459 -15.72 20.12 -5.22
CA LEU A 459 -15.81 21.25 -6.16
C LEU A 459 -15.90 20.76 -7.61
N LEU A 460 -15.03 19.83 -8.00
CA LEU A 460 -15.05 19.23 -9.36
C LEU A 460 -16.35 18.46 -9.61
N LYS A 461 -16.83 17.67 -8.64
CA LYS A 461 -18.13 16.98 -8.74
C LYS A 461 -19.26 17.98 -9.01
N THR A 462 -19.27 19.11 -8.30
CA THR A 462 -20.27 20.17 -8.49
C THR A 462 -20.16 20.82 -9.87
N ALA A 463 -18.93 21.15 -10.30
CA ALA A 463 -18.67 21.74 -11.61
C ALA A 463 -19.09 20.82 -12.76
N ILE A 464 -18.74 19.54 -12.71
CA ILE A 464 -19.12 18.53 -13.72
C ILE A 464 -20.65 18.34 -13.73
N ALA A 465 -21.29 18.27 -12.56
CA ALA A 465 -22.74 18.12 -12.43
C ALA A 465 -23.53 19.32 -12.98
N SER A 466 -22.91 20.50 -13.14
CA SER A 466 -23.56 21.67 -13.75
C SER A 466 -23.89 21.49 -15.22
N GLY A 467 -23.34 20.45 -15.88
CA GLY A 467 -23.57 20.14 -17.30
C GLY A 467 -22.82 21.07 -18.27
N GLN A 468 -21.93 21.93 -17.76
CA GLN A 468 -21.09 22.80 -18.60
C GLN A 468 -19.95 22.03 -19.27
N PHE A 469 -19.58 20.88 -18.70
CA PHE A 469 -18.51 20.00 -19.18
C PHE A 469 -19.12 18.70 -19.72
N GLY A 470 -18.50 18.08 -20.69
CA GLY A 470 -18.85 16.74 -21.15
C GLY A 470 -18.69 15.66 -20.06
N PRO A 471 -18.92 14.39 -20.35
CA PRO A 471 -18.71 13.34 -19.37
C PRO A 471 -17.22 13.20 -19.05
N ILE A 472 -16.82 13.68 -17.88
CA ILE A 472 -15.46 13.64 -17.37
C ILE A 472 -15.40 12.61 -16.24
N LEU A 473 -14.45 11.67 -16.33
CA LEU A 473 -14.18 10.69 -15.30
C LEU A 473 -13.26 11.28 -14.22
N LEU A 474 -13.68 11.25 -12.97
CA LEU A 474 -12.80 11.50 -11.84
C LEU A 474 -12.17 10.17 -11.40
N PHE A 475 -10.85 10.10 -11.29
CA PHE A 475 -10.14 8.90 -10.89
C PHE A 475 -9.08 9.20 -9.82
N GLY A 476 -8.71 8.20 -9.04
CA GLY A 476 -7.73 8.30 -7.97
C GLY A 476 -8.29 8.09 -6.56
N PRO A 477 -7.43 8.13 -5.55
CA PRO A 477 -7.79 7.82 -4.15
C PRO A 477 -8.85 8.74 -3.54
N GLY A 478 -9.05 9.93 -4.10
CA GLY A 478 -10.08 10.87 -3.68
C GLY A 478 -11.49 10.51 -4.14
N THR A 479 -11.67 9.46 -4.95
CA THR A 479 -12.97 9.03 -5.47
C THR A 479 -13.57 7.90 -4.65
N ASP A 480 -14.91 7.82 -4.65
CA ASP A 480 -15.63 6.71 -4.00
C ASP A 480 -15.51 5.38 -4.80
N THR A 481 -15.05 5.47 -6.04
CA THR A 481 -14.90 4.35 -6.97
C THR A 481 -13.49 3.74 -6.98
N TYR A 482 -12.57 4.28 -6.17
CA TYR A 482 -11.22 3.76 -6.07
C TYR A 482 -11.22 2.34 -5.49
N ASP A 483 -10.76 1.36 -6.27
CA ASP A 483 -10.66 -0.05 -5.88
C ASP A 483 -9.22 -0.56 -6.08
N PRO A 484 -8.49 -0.87 -5.03
CA PRO A 484 -7.19 -1.53 -5.15
C PRO A 484 -7.32 -2.92 -5.76
N LEU A 485 -6.66 -3.13 -6.89
CA LEU A 485 -6.79 -4.33 -7.73
C LEU A 485 -5.83 -5.47 -7.37
N PHE A 486 -5.24 -5.50 -6.19
CA PHE A 486 -4.14 -6.41 -5.82
C PHE A 486 -4.35 -7.87 -6.26
N GLU A 487 -5.45 -8.48 -5.82
CA GLU A 487 -5.75 -9.90 -6.12
C GLU A 487 -6.17 -10.10 -7.59
N ALA A 488 -6.96 -9.19 -8.13
CA ALA A 488 -7.42 -9.26 -9.52
C ALA A 488 -6.24 -9.16 -10.50
N ARG A 489 -5.29 -8.29 -10.20
CA ARG A 489 -4.06 -8.08 -10.96
C ARG A 489 -3.20 -9.35 -10.98
N ALA A 490 -2.91 -9.93 -9.83
CA ALA A 490 -2.17 -11.18 -9.73
C ALA A 490 -2.87 -12.34 -10.44
N LYS A 491 -4.20 -12.44 -10.33
CA LYS A 491 -5.01 -13.45 -11.01
C LYS A 491 -4.94 -13.31 -12.54
N ALA A 492 -5.03 -12.09 -13.05
CA ALA A 492 -4.92 -11.81 -14.48
C ALA A 492 -3.55 -12.25 -15.05
N GLY A 493 -2.46 -11.85 -14.38
CA GLY A 493 -1.11 -12.27 -14.75
C GLY A 493 -0.88 -13.77 -14.64
N MET A 494 -1.44 -14.42 -13.63
CA MET A 494 -1.34 -15.86 -13.43
C MET A 494 -2.03 -16.65 -14.56
N GLN A 495 -3.16 -16.16 -15.09
CA GLN A 495 -3.82 -16.78 -16.24
C GLN A 495 -2.91 -16.77 -17.47
N VAL A 496 -2.30 -15.63 -17.77
CA VAL A 496 -1.34 -15.49 -18.88
C VAL A 496 -0.13 -16.40 -18.67
N ASN A 497 0.47 -16.39 -17.48
CA ASN A 497 1.63 -17.23 -17.21
C ASN A 497 1.30 -18.74 -17.32
N SER A 498 0.08 -19.14 -16.98
CA SER A 498 -0.35 -20.54 -17.10
C SER A 498 -0.39 -21.02 -18.55
N ILE A 499 -0.68 -20.12 -19.50
CA ILE A 499 -0.60 -20.43 -20.94
C ILE A 499 0.84 -20.77 -21.31
N TYR A 500 1.79 -19.91 -20.94
CA TYR A 500 3.22 -20.16 -21.19
C TYR A 500 3.72 -21.44 -20.54
N GLU A 501 3.38 -21.67 -19.28
CA GLU A 501 3.82 -22.84 -18.53
C GLU A 501 3.31 -24.13 -19.18
N ASN A 502 2.05 -24.16 -19.62
CA ASN A 502 1.44 -25.34 -20.22
C ASN A 502 1.98 -25.67 -21.63
N HIS A 503 2.38 -24.65 -22.41
CA HIS A 503 2.79 -24.86 -23.81
C HIS A 503 4.30 -25.00 -23.99
N PHE A 504 5.10 -24.32 -23.13
CA PHE A 504 6.55 -24.22 -23.35
C PHE A 504 7.38 -24.86 -22.23
N SER A 505 6.74 -25.45 -21.20
CA SER A 505 7.45 -26.21 -20.17
C SER A 505 7.33 -27.70 -20.41
N ASP A 506 8.46 -28.43 -20.40
CA ASP A 506 8.46 -29.90 -20.46
C ASP A 506 7.76 -30.55 -19.26
N ASN A 507 7.67 -29.83 -18.14
CA ASN A 507 7.04 -30.31 -16.92
C ASN A 507 6.24 -29.15 -16.26
N PRO A 508 5.00 -28.89 -16.74
CA PRO A 508 4.21 -27.74 -16.30
C PRO A 508 3.87 -27.82 -14.81
N ARG A 509 4.13 -26.72 -14.12
CA ARG A 509 3.84 -26.56 -12.70
C ARG A 509 2.41 -26.07 -12.47
N PRO A 510 1.82 -26.32 -11.28
CA PRO A 510 0.56 -25.70 -10.90
C PRO A 510 0.62 -24.16 -11.05
N PRO A 511 -0.46 -23.51 -11.51
CA PRO A 511 -0.44 -22.07 -11.81
C PRO A 511 0.12 -21.19 -10.69
N LEU A 512 -0.25 -21.47 -9.45
CA LEU A 512 0.19 -20.72 -8.29
C LEU A 512 1.70 -20.87 -8.02
N GLU A 513 2.24 -22.07 -8.23
CA GLU A 513 3.67 -22.35 -8.04
C GLU A 513 4.49 -21.72 -9.16
N ALA A 514 4.06 -21.85 -10.40
CA ALA A 514 4.67 -21.23 -11.55
C ALA A 514 4.74 -19.69 -11.37
N TRP A 515 3.62 -19.05 -10.99
CA TRP A 515 3.53 -17.62 -10.77
C TRP A 515 4.53 -17.08 -9.75
N TYR A 516 4.56 -17.70 -8.57
CA TYR A 516 5.44 -17.24 -7.49
C TYR A 516 6.92 -17.67 -7.66
N SER A 517 7.25 -18.37 -8.73
CA SER A 517 8.64 -18.62 -9.13
C SER A 517 9.17 -17.60 -10.16
N LEU A 518 8.29 -16.74 -10.73
CA LEU A 518 8.69 -15.74 -11.71
C LEU A 518 9.47 -14.58 -11.08
N ARG A 519 10.33 -13.97 -11.90
CA ARG A 519 10.87 -12.64 -11.64
C ARG A 519 9.75 -11.60 -11.73
N GLU A 520 9.86 -10.52 -10.99
CA GLU A 520 8.81 -9.49 -10.97
C GLU A 520 8.56 -8.87 -12.37
N ALA A 521 9.61 -8.60 -13.17
CA ALA A 521 9.46 -8.09 -14.53
C ALA A 521 8.59 -9.01 -15.42
N HIS A 522 8.68 -10.34 -15.26
CA HIS A 522 7.85 -11.28 -16.01
C HIS A 522 6.42 -11.33 -15.47
N LYS A 523 6.21 -11.16 -14.17
CA LYS A 523 4.86 -11.00 -13.60
C LYS A 523 4.17 -9.78 -14.20
N PHE A 524 4.84 -8.64 -14.25
CA PHE A 524 4.30 -7.40 -14.82
C PHE A 524 3.99 -7.57 -16.31
N SER A 525 4.88 -8.20 -17.08
CA SER A 525 4.62 -8.48 -18.49
C SER A 525 3.36 -9.32 -18.69
N SER A 526 3.15 -10.35 -17.86
CA SER A 526 1.95 -11.19 -17.92
C SER A 526 0.69 -10.43 -17.53
N ILE A 527 0.75 -9.55 -16.53
CA ILE A 527 -0.36 -8.69 -16.13
C ILE A 527 -0.77 -7.77 -17.29
N TYR A 528 0.18 -7.06 -17.88
CA TYR A 528 -0.11 -6.10 -18.94
C TYR A 528 -0.51 -6.76 -20.26
N SER A 529 -0.08 -8.00 -20.52
CA SER A 529 -0.64 -8.79 -21.61
C SER A 529 -2.14 -9.02 -21.43
N SER A 530 -2.56 -9.44 -20.22
CA SER A 530 -3.99 -9.57 -19.93
C SER A 530 -4.75 -8.24 -20.05
N PHE A 531 -4.18 -7.16 -19.59
CA PHE A 531 -4.81 -5.83 -19.59
C PHE A 531 -4.94 -5.21 -20.98
N ALA A 532 -4.07 -5.57 -21.93
CA ALA A 532 -4.17 -5.11 -23.31
C ALA A 532 -5.29 -5.78 -24.11
N MET A 533 -5.78 -6.95 -23.68
CA MET A 533 -6.73 -7.75 -24.48
C MET A 533 -8.07 -7.06 -24.75
N PRO A 534 -8.74 -6.36 -23.78
CA PRO A 534 -9.99 -5.68 -24.08
C PRO A 534 -9.84 -4.63 -25.19
N LEU A 535 -8.77 -3.82 -25.13
CA LEU A 535 -8.48 -2.84 -26.18
C LEU A 535 -8.28 -3.51 -27.54
N ARG A 536 -7.50 -4.58 -27.61
CA ARG A 536 -7.25 -5.33 -28.84
C ARG A 536 -8.53 -5.87 -29.45
N ARG A 537 -9.37 -6.53 -28.66
CA ARG A 537 -10.67 -7.01 -29.14
C ARG A 537 -11.51 -5.89 -29.75
N SER A 538 -11.48 -4.70 -29.14
CA SER A 538 -12.19 -3.53 -29.65
C SER A 538 -11.59 -2.98 -30.95
N CYS A 539 -10.26 -3.03 -31.12
CA CYS A 539 -9.55 -2.50 -32.29
C CYS A 539 -9.58 -3.44 -33.47
N PHE A 540 -9.38 -4.74 -33.26
CA PHE A 540 -9.22 -5.71 -34.32
C PHE A 540 -10.56 -6.29 -34.82
N GLY A 541 -11.56 -6.44 -33.93
CA GLY A 541 -12.82 -7.08 -34.32
C GLY A 541 -12.62 -8.51 -34.82
N ASP A 542 -13.57 -9.00 -35.62
CA ASP A 542 -13.57 -10.39 -36.14
C ASP A 542 -12.80 -10.55 -37.47
N ASP A 543 -12.43 -9.46 -38.16
CA ASP A 543 -11.88 -9.45 -39.50
C ASP A 543 -10.38 -9.15 -39.60
N CYS A 544 -9.64 -9.23 -38.48
CA CYS A 544 -8.22 -8.93 -38.51
C CYS A 544 -7.36 -10.14 -38.86
N SER A 545 -6.16 -9.89 -39.44
CA SER A 545 -5.18 -10.94 -39.61
C SER A 545 -4.56 -11.34 -38.27
N GLU A 546 -4.41 -12.64 -38.05
CA GLU A 546 -3.78 -13.17 -36.81
C GLU A 546 -2.37 -12.61 -36.63
N ARG A 547 -1.64 -12.37 -37.71
CA ARG A 547 -0.31 -11.78 -37.66
C ARG A 547 -0.30 -10.39 -37.04
N ASP A 548 -1.25 -9.53 -37.37
CA ASP A 548 -1.30 -8.17 -36.81
C ASP A 548 -1.48 -8.19 -35.29
N LEU A 549 -2.26 -9.16 -34.76
CA LEU A 549 -2.42 -9.39 -33.34
C LEU A 549 -1.12 -9.86 -32.69
N PHE A 550 -0.39 -10.76 -33.32
CA PHE A 550 0.89 -11.26 -32.80
C PHE A 550 1.94 -10.14 -32.77
N GLU A 551 2.01 -9.34 -33.82
CA GLU A 551 2.88 -8.15 -33.86
C GLU A 551 2.52 -7.12 -32.81
N CYS A 552 1.23 -6.86 -32.55
CA CYS A 552 0.79 -6.00 -31.44
C CYS A 552 1.21 -6.53 -30.09
N GLU A 553 1.11 -7.87 -29.85
CA GLU A 553 1.58 -8.45 -28.60
C GLU A 553 3.09 -8.30 -28.44
N HIS A 554 3.83 -8.55 -29.49
CA HIS A 554 5.28 -8.39 -29.45
C HIS A 554 5.70 -6.94 -29.14
N ARG A 555 5.07 -5.93 -29.75
CA ARG A 555 5.33 -4.51 -29.48
C ARG A 555 5.00 -4.15 -28.03
N ARG A 556 3.85 -4.63 -27.52
CA ARG A 556 3.51 -4.47 -26.09
C ARG A 556 4.57 -5.10 -25.20
N TRP A 557 4.99 -6.34 -25.50
CA TRP A 557 6.01 -7.05 -24.72
C TRP A 557 7.34 -6.29 -24.74
N MET A 558 7.80 -5.83 -25.90
CA MET A 558 9.00 -5.01 -26.02
C MET A 558 8.91 -3.74 -25.16
N SER A 559 7.80 -3.01 -25.23
CA SER A 559 7.59 -1.80 -24.41
C SER A 559 7.66 -2.11 -22.93
N THR A 560 7.06 -3.23 -22.47
CA THR A 560 7.14 -3.64 -21.07
C THR A 560 8.57 -4.00 -20.66
N MET A 561 9.32 -4.71 -21.48
CA MET A 561 10.73 -5.03 -21.19
C MET A 561 11.59 -3.77 -21.13
N LEU A 562 11.45 -2.86 -22.08
CA LEU A 562 12.18 -1.59 -22.11
C LEU A 562 11.84 -0.72 -20.89
N MET A 563 10.57 -0.60 -20.53
CA MET A 563 10.12 0.13 -19.31
C MET A 563 10.60 -0.52 -18.02
N SER A 564 10.82 -1.84 -18.01
CA SER A 564 11.42 -2.59 -16.90
C SER A 564 12.96 -2.50 -16.87
N GLY A 565 13.58 -1.78 -17.80
CA GLY A 565 15.02 -1.53 -17.85
C GLY A 565 15.83 -2.55 -18.64
N TYR A 566 15.19 -3.47 -19.38
CA TYR A 566 15.89 -4.32 -20.36
C TYR A 566 16.34 -3.49 -21.56
N ARG A 567 17.55 -3.72 -22.04
CA ARG A 567 18.14 -3.05 -23.20
C ARG A 567 18.16 -3.95 -24.41
N ALA A 568 17.92 -3.35 -25.57
CA ALA A 568 18.15 -4.02 -26.84
C ALA A 568 19.66 -4.31 -27.05
N LEU A 569 19.94 -5.26 -27.92
CA LEU A 569 21.26 -5.50 -28.49
C LEU A 569 21.29 -5.07 -29.94
N THR A 570 22.44 -4.65 -30.43
CA THR A 570 22.64 -4.39 -31.84
C THR A 570 22.56 -5.69 -32.67
N PRO A 571 22.21 -5.66 -33.96
CA PRO A 571 22.14 -6.88 -34.77
C PRO A 571 23.43 -7.73 -34.74
N GLY A 572 24.60 -7.09 -34.69
CA GLY A 572 25.88 -7.79 -34.57
C GLY A 572 26.09 -8.46 -33.21
N GLU A 573 25.64 -7.85 -32.14
CA GLU A 573 25.67 -8.47 -30.80
C GLU A 573 24.68 -9.63 -30.70
N ILE A 574 23.47 -9.50 -31.25
CA ILE A 574 22.46 -10.57 -31.30
C ILE A 574 23.03 -11.81 -32.00
N ALA A 575 23.59 -11.64 -33.18
CA ALA A 575 24.19 -12.74 -33.93
C ALA A 575 25.27 -13.47 -33.12
N ARG A 576 26.15 -12.70 -32.46
CA ARG A 576 27.22 -13.25 -31.63
C ARG A 576 26.66 -13.97 -30.40
N VAL A 577 25.73 -13.35 -29.66
CA VAL A 577 25.14 -13.92 -28.44
C VAL A 577 24.39 -15.22 -28.72
N ARG A 578 23.64 -15.29 -29.84
CA ARG A 578 22.96 -16.52 -30.27
C ARG A 578 23.95 -17.61 -30.68
N ALA A 579 25.00 -17.25 -31.45
CA ALA A 579 26.03 -18.20 -31.88
C ALA A 579 26.82 -18.79 -30.70
N GLU A 580 27.05 -18.00 -29.65
CA GLU A 580 27.76 -18.42 -28.44
C GLU A 580 26.85 -19.07 -27.38
N GLY A 581 25.53 -19.14 -27.61
CA GLY A 581 24.55 -19.73 -26.67
C GLY A 581 24.38 -18.94 -25.37
N ARG A 582 24.74 -17.65 -25.31
CA ARG A 582 24.76 -16.81 -24.11
C ARG A 582 23.48 -16.00 -23.88
N VAL A 583 22.36 -16.39 -24.47
CA VAL A 583 21.09 -15.66 -24.35
C VAL A 583 20.66 -15.49 -22.89
N LYS A 584 20.77 -16.54 -22.08
CA LYS A 584 20.41 -16.50 -20.66
C LYS A 584 21.29 -15.53 -19.86
N GLU A 585 22.59 -15.52 -20.15
CA GLU A 585 23.54 -14.63 -19.47
C GLU A 585 23.24 -13.15 -19.75
N GLU A 586 22.86 -12.83 -20.99
CA GLU A 586 22.48 -11.46 -21.36
C GLU A 586 21.15 -11.06 -20.70
N LYS A 587 20.15 -11.96 -20.65
CA LYS A 587 18.93 -11.72 -19.89
C LYS A 587 19.20 -11.44 -18.40
N ASP A 588 20.16 -12.12 -17.79
CA ASP A 588 20.59 -11.88 -16.40
C ASP A 588 21.31 -10.54 -16.22
N ARG A 589 21.77 -9.92 -17.31
CA ARG A 589 22.35 -8.56 -17.37
C ARG A 589 21.37 -7.51 -17.82
N PHE A 590 20.09 -7.84 -17.87
CA PHE A 590 19.02 -6.97 -18.39
C PHE A 590 19.25 -6.52 -19.84
N ARG A 591 19.73 -7.44 -20.71
CA ARG A 591 19.86 -7.27 -22.16
C ARG A 591 19.09 -8.37 -22.84
N HIS A 592 18.26 -8.04 -23.84
CA HIS A 592 17.39 -9.02 -24.47
C HIS A 592 17.59 -9.08 -25.98
N VAL A 593 17.84 -10.28 -26.50
CA VAL A 593 18.08 -10.53 -27.93
C VAL A 593 16.81 -10.43 -28.80
N ASP A 594 15.64 -10.47 -28.17
CA ASP A 594 14.35 -10.46 -28.86
C ASP A 594 13.66 -9.08 -28.79
N ILE A 595 14.34 -8.03 -28.32
CA ILE A 595 13.90 -6.63 -28.50
C ILE A 595 14.33 -6.22 -29.91
N VAL A 596 13.53 -6.64 -30.90
CA VAL A 596 13.75 -6.46 -32.35
C VAL A 596 12.39 -6.40 -33.04
N PRO A 597 12.29 -5.93 -34.31
CA PRO A 597 11.08 -6.07 -35.11
C PRO A 597 10.58 -7.51 -35.13
N TYR A 598 9.25 -7.70 -35.20
CA TYR A 598 8.63 -9.03 -35.19
C TYR A 598 9.18 -9.96 -36.31
N ASP A 599 9.46 -9.40 -37.49
CA ASP A 599 10.01 -10.17 -38.59
C ASP A 599 11.41 -10.76 -38.34
N ASP A 600 12.20 -10.09 -37.47
CA ASP A 600 13.56 -10.50 -37.12
C ASP A 600 13.60 -11.54 -35.96
N LEU A 601 12.43 -11.90 -35.44
CA LEU A 601 12.33 -12.94 -34.40
C LEU A 601 12.52 -14.34 -35.02
N PRO A 602 13.15 -15.27 -34.27
CA PRO A 602 13.07 -16.70 -34.55
C PRO A 602 11.63 -17.20 -34.49
N GLU A 603 11.29 -18.21 -35.29
CA GLU A 603 9.93 -18.78 -35.31
C GLU A 603 9.50 -19.30 -33.91
N GLU A 604 10.41 -19.88 -33.15
CA GLU A 604 10.15 -20.33 -31.76
C GLU A 604 9.73 -19.18 -30.81
N GLU A 605 10.28 -17.98 -31.02
CA GLU A 605 9.88 -16.80 -30.24
C GLU A 605 8.55 -16.20 -30.75
N LYS A 606 8.31 -16.22 -32.07
CA LYS A 606 7.01 -15.83 -32.64
C LYS A 606 5.87 -16.74 -32.17
N ASP A 607 6.15 -18.03 -31.96
CA ASP A 607 5.19 -18.99 -31.42
C ASP A 607 4.68 -18.60 -30.02
N LYS A 608 5.50 -17.93 -29.22
CA LYS A 608 5.09 -17.46 -27.90
C LYS A 608 3.98 -16.43 -27.97
N ASP A 609 4.12 -15.45 -28.85
CA ASP A 609 3.11 -14.42 -29.06
C ASP A 609 1.85 -15.02 -29.69
N ARG A 610 2.00 -15.94 -30.63
CA ARG A 610 0.89 -16.65 -31.28
C ARG A 610 0.06 -17.42 -30.27
N VAL A 611 0.66 -18.35 -29.53
CA VAL A 611 -0.03 -19.21 -28.54
C VAL A 611 -0.74 -18.36 -27.48
N LEU A 612 -0.09 -17.29 -27.02
CA LEU A 612 -0.68 -16.40 -26.04
C LEU A 612 -1.94 -15.71 -26.57
N VAL A 613 -1.84 -15.13 -27.76
CA VAL A 613 -2.97 -14.43 -28.39
C VAL A 613 -4.12 -15.38 -28.70
N GLU A 614 -3.86 -16.54 -29.30
CA GLU A 614 -4.87 -17.55 -29.61
C GLU A 614 -5.65 -18.03 -28.38
N GLN A 615 -4.99 -18.08 -27.22
CA GLN A 615 -5.60 -18.54 -25.96
C GLN A 615 -6.35 -17.42 -25.20
N LEU A 616 -5.95 -16.16 -25.38
CA LEU A 616 -6.55 -15.02 -24.67
C LEU A 616 -7.61 -14.29 -25.50
N TYR A 617 -7.52 -14.34 -26.83
CA TYR A 617 -8.45 -13.68 -27.75
C TYR A 617 -9.73 -14.48 -27.92
#